data_86a31026af7fe2895638cf0af0583f51
#
_entry.id   86a31026af7fe2895638cf0af0583f51
#
_cell.length_a   1.000
_cell.length_b   1.000
_cell.length_c   1.000
_cell.angle_alpha   90.00
_cell.angle_beta   90.00
_cell.angle_gamma   90.00
#
_symmetry.space_group_name_H-M   'P 1'
#
loop_
_entity.id
_entity.type
_entity.pdbx_description
1 polymer ?
#
loop_
_entity_poly.entity_id
_entity_poly.type
_entity_poly.pdbx_seq_one_letter_code
_entity_poly.pdbx_strand_id
1 'polypeptide(L)'
;MRFSLITATLGRVEEVRCLCVSLSKQTFKDFELYIVDQNEHHELEDIVRNFEKNFIIHYIRSDVKGLSYNRNIALRMCKGEIIGFPDDDCYYEVNVLQEVNEAFSSREEVGFCAVTTRDTVTKRVCHISQKAYLYKKDVLKACISYNIFVRKNTVMFDERLGVGTYFSSGEETDYLYSFIENYRTCGFFVDRTAVYHPANNADISKVYKYSLGFAALQKKDWIMRRNYKAL
;
A
#
# COMPACT_ATOMS: atom_id res chain seq x y z
N MET A 1 2.96 5.78 18.43
CA MET A 1 2.37 5.85 17.08
C MET A 1 1.97 4.46 16.65
N ARG A 2 0.70 4.24 16.44
CA ARG A 2 0.21 2.92 16.03
C ARG A 2 0.38 2.68 14.54
N PHE A 3 -0.01 3.65 13.69
CA PHE A 3 0.13 3.51 12.24
C PHE A 3 1.06 4.54 11.63
N SER A 4 1.88 4.12 10.66
CA SER A 4 2.51 4.99 9.67
C SER A 4 1.95 4.66 8.30
N LEU A 5 1.29 5.63 7.67
CA LEU A 5 0.76 5.51 6.32
C LEU A 5 1.73 6.19 5.35
N ILE A 6 2.02 5.56 4.22
CA ILE A 6 3.00 6.06 3.23
C ILE A 6 2.32 6.22 1.88
N THR A 7 2.27 7.44 1.38
CA THR A 7 1.81 7.78 0.03
C THR A 7 2.95 8.41 -0.76
N ALA A 8 3.26 7.85 -1.93
CA ALA A 8 4.15 8.48 -2.90
C ALA A 8 3.30 8.97 -4.08
N THR A 9 3.45 10.25 -4.46
CA THR A 9 2.57 10.88 -5.44
C THR A 9 3.33 11.62 -6.53
N LEU A 10 2.75 11.67 -7.73
CA LEU A 10 3.23 12.42 -8.88
C LEU A 10 2.04 12.85 -9.76
N GLY A 11 1.82 14.16 -9.89
CA GLY A 11 0.80 14.74 -10.77
C GLY A 11 -0.64 14.61 -10.29
N ARG A 12 -0.88 14.33 -9.00
CA ARG A 12 -2.21 14.00 -8.43
C ARG A 12 -2.53 14.83 -7.18
N VAL A 13 -2.79 16.11 -7.36
CA VAL A 13 -3.01 17.05 -6.25
C VAL A 13 -4.38 16.86 -5.59
N GLU A 14 -5.46 16.78 -6.40
CA GLU A 14 -6.81 16.63 -5.88
C GLU A 14 -7.08 15.23 -5.31
N GLU A 15 -6.45 14.22 -5.87
CA GLU A 15 -6.52 12.85 -5.36
C GLU A 15 -5.90 12.76 -3.96
N VAL A 16 -4.73 13.35 -3.74
CA VAL A 16 -4.10 13.46 -2.41
C VAL A 16 -5.00 14.22 -1.43
N ARG A 17 -5.69 15.30 -1.89
CA ARG A 17 -6.68 16.00 -1.07
C ARG A 17 -7.80 15.05 -0.64
N CYS A 18 -8.35 14.26 -1.56
CA CYS A 18 -9.42 13.29 -1.27
C CYS A 18 -8.96 12.22 -0.26
N LEU A 19 -7.73 11.71 -0.43
CA LEU A 19 -7.12 10.80 0.54
C LEU A 19 -7.06 11.45 1.93
N CYS A 20 -6.51 12.67 2.05
CA CYS A 20 -6.41 13.40 3.31
C CYS A 20 -7.78 13.65 3.96
N VAL A 21 -8.82 13.99 3.17
CA VAL A 21 -10.20 14.10 3.66
C VAL A 21 -10.70 12.79 4.25
N SER A 22 -10.42 11.66 3.61
CA SER A 22 -10.85 10.35 4.12
C SER A 22 -10.11 9.96 5.40
N LEU A 23 -8.82 10.24 5.47
CA LEU A 23 -8.00 9.99 6.66
C LEU A 23 -8.39 10.89 7.84
N SER A 24 -8.74 12.16 7.60
CA SER A 24 -9.22 13.05 8.67
C SER A 24 -10.49 12.55 9.37
N LYS A 25 -11.29 11.74 8.67
CA LYS A 25 -12.53 11.15 9.17
C LYS A 25 -12.35 9.80 9.89
N GLN A 26 -11.15 9.23 9.90
CA GLN A 26 -10.92 7.95 10.59
C GLN A 26 -11.33 8.03 12.06
N THR A 27 -11.97 6.97 12.55
CA THR A 27 -12.35 6.83 13.98
C THR A 27 -11.12 6.59 14.84
N PHE A 28 -10.15 5.83 14.36
CA PHE A 28 -8.87 5.63 15.02
C PHE A 28 -7.89 6.76 14.68
N LYS A 29 -7.32 7.44 15.69
CA LYS A 29 -6.55 8.68 15.52
C LYS A 29 -5.04 8.56 15.73
N ASP A 30 -4.54 7.45 16.28
CA ASP A 30 -3.10 7.28 16.51
C ASP A 30 -2.38 6.80 15.23
N PHE A 31 -2.29 7.73 14.26
CA PHE A 31 -1.59 7.51 12.99
C PHE A 31 -0.85 8.77 12.51
N GLU A 32 0.15 8.57 11.68
CA GLU A 32 0.88 9.58 10.93
C GLU A 32 0.81 9.25 9.43
N LEU A 33 0.87 10.28 8.58
CA LEU A 33 0.93 10.16 7.13
C LEU A 33 2.25 10.73 6.60
N TYR A 34 2.97 9.92 5.84
CA TYR A 34 4.11 10.34 5.03
C TYR A 34 3.63 10.59 3.60
N ILE A 35 3.80 11.81 3.11
CA ILE A 35 3.56 12.17 1.71
C ILE A 35 4.92 12.40 1.06
N VAL A 36 5.31 11.52 0.14
CA VAL A 36 6.54 11.69 -0.65
C VAL A 36 6.16 12.24 -2.02
N ASP A 37 6.44 13.51 -2.20
CA ASP A 37 6.02 14.31 -3.34
C ASP A 37 7.12 14.34 -4.41
N GLN A 38 6.81 13.86 -5.61
CA GLN A 38 7.67 13.81 -6.78
C GLN A 38 7.35 14.91 -7.81
N ASN A 39 6.43 15.85 -7.48
CA ASN A 39 6.06 16.95 -8.36
C ASN A 39 7.18 18.01 -8.41
N GLU A 40 7.29 18.69 -9.55
CA GLU A 40 8.26 19.79 -9.71
C GLU A 40 7.81 21.05 -8.95
N HIS A 41 6.49 21.26 -8.84
CA HIS A 41 5.89 22.41 -8.17
C HIS A 41 5.42 22.09 -6.75
N HIS A 42 5.15 23.14 -5.97
CA HIS A 42 4.82 23.03 -4.53
C HIS A 42 3.30 22.97 -4.26
N GLU A 43 2.52 22.38 -5.17
CA GLU A 43 1.05 22.40 -5.13
C GLU A 43 0.46 21.62 -3.93
N LEU A 44 1.21 20.69 -3.35
CA LEU A 44 0.76 19.91 -2.20
C LEU A 44 0.97 20.61 -0.85
N GLU A 45 1.79 21.67 -0.78
CA GLU A 45 2.06 22.36 0.51
C GLU A 45 0.80 22.93 1.16
N ASP A 46 -0.13 23.48 0.37
CA ASP A 46 -1.40 24.00 0.90
C ASP A 46 -2.30 22.87 1.43
N ILE A 47 -2.28 21.70 0.79
CA ILE A 47 -3.00 20.52 1.28
C ILE A 47 -2.41 20.10 2.62
N VAL A 48 -1.09 19.97 2.72
CA VAL A 48 -0.40 19.60 3.96
C VAL A 48 -0.78 20.54 5.08
N ARG A 49 -0.61 21.86 4.90
CA ARG A 49 -0.96 22.89 5.91
C ARG A 49 -2.42 22.80 6.36
N ASN A 50 -3.34 22.49 5.45
CA ASN A 50 -4.76 22.39 5.79
C ASN A 50 -5.10 21.18 6.67
N PHE A 51 -4.36 20.08 6.53
CA PHE A 51 -4.64 18.83 7.24
C PHE A 51 -3.73 18.55 8.45
N GLU A 52 -2.60 19.25 8.62
CA GLU A 52 -1.70 19.10 9.79
C GLU A 52 -2.40 19.29 11.14
N LYS A 53 -3.49 20.04 11.18
CA LYS A 53 -4.34 20.21 12.38
C LYS A 53 -5.22 18.99 12.71
N ASN A 54 -5.38 18.06 11.78
CA ASN A 54 -6.24 16.88 11.93
C ASN A 54 -5.45 15.64 12.34
N PHE A 55 -4.23 15.48 11.81
CA PHE A 55 -3.31 14.38 12.09
C PHE A 55 -1.88 14.77 11.70
N ILE A 56 -0.90 13.98 12.14
CA ILE A 56 0.51 14.24 11.86
C ILE A 56 0.81 13.93 10.39
N ILE A 57 1.39 14.90 9.67
CA ILE A 57 1.85 14.76 8.30
C ILE A 57 3.37 15.01 8.23
N HIS A 58 4.08 14.09 7.60
CA HIS A 58 5.48 14.23 7.22
C HIS A 58 5.55 14.44 5.70
N TYR A 59 5.77 15.68 5.29
CA TYR A 59 5.88 16.03 3.88
C TYR A 59 7.35 15.99 3.44
N ILE A 60 7.63 15.20 2.41
CA ILE A 60 8.97 14.96 1.89
C ILE A 60 8.98 15.23 0.39
N ARG A 61 9.86 16.11 -0.06
CA ARG A 61 10.12 16.35 -1.48
C ARG A 61 11.15 15.34 -2.00
N SER A 62 10.94 14.85 -3.22
CA SER A 62 11.84 13.91 -3.88
C SER A 62 12.02 14.28 -5.34
N ASP A 63 13.26 14.47 -5.77
CA ASP A 63 13.60 14.74 -7.17
C ASP A 63 13.70 13.45 -8.00
N VAL A 64 13.65 12.29 -7.34
CA VAL A 64 13.74 10.98 -8.00
C VAL A 64 12.35 10.42 -8.22
N LYS A 65 12.00 10.15 -9.48
CA LYS A 65 10.73 9.51 -9.85
C LYS A 65 10.81 8.00 -9.68
N GLY A 66 9.74 7.41 -9.14
CA GLY A 66 9.60 5.96 -8.95
C GLY A 66 8.90 5.60 -7.65
N LEU A 67 7.86 4.78 -7.74
CA LEU A 67 6.97 4.45 -6.61
C LEU A 67 7.73 3.76 -5.46
N SER A 68 8.46 2.69 -5.78
CA SER A 68 9.18 1.88 -4.79
C SER A 68 10.30 2.65 -4.09
N TYR A 69 11.08 3.44 -4.84
CA TYR A 69 12.12 4.31 -4.30
C TYR A 69 11.54 5.29 -3.27
N ASN A 70 10.45 5.96 -3.64
CA ASN A 70 9.84 6.98 -2.78
C ASN A 70 9.13 6.38 -1.57
N ARG A 71 8.49 5.21 -1.69
CA ARG A 71 8.01 4.47 -0.51
C ARG A 71 9.15 4.09 0.44
N ASN A 72 10.30 3.72 -0.09
CA ASN A 72 11.48 3.38 0.70
C ASN A 72 12.05 4.56 1.48
N ILE A 73 11.97 5.80 0.96
CA ILE A 73 12.37 7.00 1.72
C ILE A 73 11.56 7.07 3.02
N ALA A 74 10.24 7.02 2.92
CA ALA A 74 9.35 7.09 4.09
C ALA A 74 9.49 5.87 5.01
N LEU A 75 9.64 4.66 4.47
CA LEU A 75 9.82 3.44 5.26
C LEU A 75 10.98 3.53 6.25
N ARG A 76 12.10 4.18 5.88
CA ARG A 76 13.24 4.40 6.77
C ARG A 76 12.93 5.33 7.95
N MET A 77 11.88 6.14 7.83
CA MET A 77 11.52 7.18 8.81
C MET A 77 10.32 6.78 9.69
N CYS A 78 9.52 5.80 9.25
CA CYS A 78 8.30 5.37 9.92
C CYS A 78 8.52 4.97 11.38
N LYS A 79 7.64 5.49 12.26
CA LYS A 79 7.65 5.20 13.70
C LYS A 79 6.53 4.25 14.12
N GLY A 80 5.46 4.14 13.33
CA GLY A 80 4.30 3.31 13.63
C GLY A 80 4.63 1.83 13.75
N GLU A 81 3.90 1.13 14.58
CA GLU A 81 3.98 -0.33 14.76
C GLU A 81 3.39 -1.08 13.55
N ILE A 82 2.49 -0.43 12.83
CA ILE A 82 1.83 -0.93 11.62
C ILE A 82 2.07 0.07 10.50
N ILE A 83 2.43 -0.44 9.32
CA ILE A 83 2.69 0.36 8.14
C ILE A 83 1.64 0.05 7.07
N GLY A 84 1.02 1.08 6.50
CA GLY A 84 0.09 0.98 5.36
C GLY A 84 0.61 1.78 4.17
N PHE A 85 0.19 1.42 2.97
CA PHE A 85 0.66 2.03 1.73
C PHE A 85 -0.53 2.55 0.88
N PRO A 86 -1.29 3.56 1.35
CA PRO A 86 -2.35 4.14 0.53
C PRO A 86 -1.77 4.69 -0.79
N ASP A 87 -2.42 4.38 -1.91
CA ASP A 87 -2.17 5.07 -3.16
C ASP A 87 -2.80 6.48 -3.09
N ASP A 88 -2.25 7.42 -3.82
CA ASP A 88 -2.66 8.83 -3.77
C ASP A 88 -4.11 9.06 -4.24
N ASP A 89 -4.67 8.14 -5.03
CA ASP A 89 -6.04 8.19 -5.57
C ASP A 89 -7.02 7.23 -4.86
N CYS A 90 -6.65 6.68 -3.72
CA CYS A 90 -7.57 5.89 -2.90
C CYS A 90 -8.24 6.72 -1.80
N TYR A 91 -9.33 6.21 -1.23
CA TYR A 91 -9.90 6.71 0.01
C TYR A 91 -10.40 5.58 0.90
N TYR A 92 -10.33 5.81 2.20
CA TYR A 92 -10.63 4.83 3.24
C TYR A 92 -12.04 5.05 3.82
N GLU A 93 -12.77 3.98 4.09
CA GLU A 93 -13.94 4.05 4.98
C GLU A 93 -13.53 4.51 6.37
N VAL A 94 -14.47 5.12 7.09
CA VAL A 94 -14.18 5.82 8.36
C VAL A 94 -13.61 4.92 9.46
N ASN A 95 -13.78 3.62 9.38
CA ASN A 95 -13.37 2.63 10.37
C ASN A 95 -12.19 1.74 9.94
N VAL A 96 -11.54 1.98 8.79
CA VAL A 96 -10.48 1.10 8.28
C VAL A 96 -9.36 0.92 9.30
N LEU A 97 -8.82 2.02 9.85
CA LEU A 97 -7.73 1.93 10.82
C LEU A 97 -8.17 1.27 12.14
N GLN A 98 -9.41 1.47 12.56
CA GLN A 98 -9.97 0.82 13.75
C GLN A 98 -10.06 -0.70 13.56
N GLU A 99 -10.67 -1.17 12.47
CA GLU A 99 -10.84 -2.60 12.17
C GLU A 99 -9.49 -3.32 12.00
N VAL A 100 -8.53 -2.65 11.34
CA VAL A 100 -7.16 -3.17 11.19
C VAL A 100 -6.45 -3.24 12.53
N ASN A 101 -6.60 -2.21 13.39
CA ASN A 101 -6.03 -2.21 14.74
C ASN A 101 -6.57 -3.37 15.59
N GLU A 102 -7.88 -3.61 15.56
CA GLU A 102 -8.52 -4.71 16.28
C GLU A 102 -8.03 -6.08 15.78
N ALA A 103 -7.88 -6.23 14.45
CA ALA A 103 -7.36 -7.45 13.86
C ALA A 103 -5.94 -7.78 14.37
N PHE A 104 -5.03 -6.79 14.40
CA PHE A 104 -3.67 -6.97 14.90
C PHE A 104 -3.60 -7.14 16.42
N SER A 105 -4.48 -6.48 17.18
CA SER A 105 -4.49 -6.56 18.64
C SER A 105 -5.00 -7.90 19.16
N SER A 106 -5.88 -8.55 18.38
CA SER A 106 -6.46 -9.84 18.74
C SER A 106 -5.72 -11.06 18.16
N ARG A 107 -4.68 -10.85 17.34
CA ARG A 107 -3.95 -11.92 16.63
C ARG A 107 -2.47 -11.58 16.55
N GLU A 108 -1.71 -12.01 17.55
CA GLU A 108 -0.26 -11.73 17.63
C GLU A 108 0.54 -12.42 16.51
N GLU A 109 0.07 -13.57 16.05
CA GLU A 109 0.69 -14.38 14.99
C GLU A 109 0.57 -13.74 13.60
N VAL A 110 -0.35 -12.77 13.41
CA VAL A 110 -0.60 -12.11 12.12
C VAL A 110 0.43 -11.00 11.90
N GLY A 111 1.18 -11.12 10.83
CA GLY A 111 2.17 -10.12 10.43
C GLY A 111 1.61 -9.05 9.48
N PHE A 112 0.57 -9.37 8.72
CA PHE A 112 -0.08 -8.39 7.85
C PHE A 112 -1.60 -8.56 7.82
N CYS A 113 -2.31 -7.47 7.50
CA CYS A 113 -3.73 -7.50 7.21
C CYS A 113 -3.97 -6.99 5.80
N ALA A 114 -5.02 -7.50 5.14
CA ALA A 114 -5.57 -6.93 3.93
C ALA A 114 -7.05 -6.63 4.15
N VAL A 115 -7.56 -5.54 3.58
CA VAL A 115 -8.97 -5.15 3.67
C VAL A 115 -9.65 -5.29 2.32
N THR A 116 -10.99 -5.34 2.31
CA THR A 116 -11.78 -5.33 1.07
C THR A 116 -11.45 -4.10 0.24
N THR A 117 -11.40 -4.24 -1.09
CA THR A 117 -11.30 -3.09 -2.00
C THR A 117 -12.53 -2.95 -2.86
N ARG A 118 -12.90 -1.70 -3.14
CA ARG A 118 -14.05 -1.36 -3.99
C ARG A 118 -13.69 -0.32 -5.02
N ASP A 119 -14.33 -0.39 -6.17
CA ASP A 119 -14.24 0.67 -7.18
C ASP A 119 -14.92 1.95 -6.71
N THR A 120 -14.30 3.10 -6.96
CA THR A 120 -14.78 4.41 -6.50
C THR A 120 -16.13 4.81 -7.10
N VAL A 121 -16.42 4.41 -8.35
CA VAL A 121 -17.61 4.80 -9.09
C VAL A 121 -18.72 3.74 -8.92
N THR A 122 -18.42 2.52 -9.32
CA THR A 122 -19.42 1.44 -9.36
C THR A 122 -19.68 0.79 -8.00
N LYS A 123 -18.80 1.05 -7.01
CA LYS A 123 -18.80 0.42 -5.68
C LYS A 123 -18.68 -1.11 -5.70
N ARG A 124 -18.39 -1.70 -6.85
CA ARG A 124 -18.14 -3.14 -6.98
C ARG A 124 -16.90 -3.54 -6.20
N VAL A 125 -16.95 -4.71 -5.61
CA VAL A 125 -15.79 -5.32 -4.92
C VAL A 125 -14.75 -5.73 -5.96
N CYS A 126 -13.51 -5.30 -5.76
CA CYS A 126 -12.38 -5.61 -6.64
C CYS A 126 -11.49 -6.70 -6.05
N HIS A 127 -11.13 -6.58 -4.76
CA HIS A 127 -10.34 -7.58 -4.05
C HIS A 127 -11.07 -8.00 -2.78
N ILE A 128 -11.25 -9.30 -2.63
CA ILE A 128 -11.86 -9.93 -1.48
C ILE A 128 -11.22 -11.30 -1.26
N SER A 129 -11.20 -11.76 -0.02
CA SER A 129 -10.86 -13.13 0.32
C SER A 129 -12.02 -13.82 1.03
N GLN A 130 -12.30 -15.06 0.65
CA GLN A 130 -13.22 -15.95 1.39
C GLN A 130 -12.53 -16.60 2.60
N LYS A 131 -11.21 -16.44 2.71
CA LYS A 131 -10.39 -16.98 3.80
C LYS A 131 -10.08 -15.88 4.78
N ALA A 132 -10.24 -16.16 6.06
CA ALA A 132 -9.83 -15.27 7.12
C ALA A 132 -8.31 -15.15 7.20
N TYR A 133 -7.57 -16.26 7.09
CA TYR A 133 -6.10 -16.26 7.08
C TYR A 133 -5.54 -16.31 5.66
N LEU A 134 -4.52 -15.47 5.41
CA LEU A 134 -3.84 -15.33 4.14
C LEU A 134 -2.40 -15.86 4.25
N TYR A 135 -2.01 -16.64 3.26
CA TYR A 135 -0.65 -17.16 3.12
C TYR A 135 -0.04 -16.66 1.80
N LYS A 136 1.26 -16.92 1.58
CA LYS A 136 1.96 -16.49 0.35
C LYS A 136 1.17 -16.73 -0.93
N LYS A 137 0.52 -17.89 -1.07
CA LYS A 137 -0.29 -18.26 -2.25
C LYS A 137 -1.55 -17.43 -2.45
N ASP A 138 -2.01 -16.74 -1.41
CA ASP A 138 -3.25 -15.94 -1.45
C ASP A 138 -2.96 -14.46 -1.78
N VAL A 139 -1.70 -14.01 -1.65
CA VAL A 139 -1.26 -12.61 -1.80
C VAL A 139 -1.68 -12.00 -3.14
N LEU A 140 -1.39 -12.68 -4.26
CA LEU A 140 -1.73 -12.18 -5.60
C LEU A 140 -3.23 -11.91 -5.82
N LYS A 141 -4.11 -12.55 -5.07
CA LYS A 141 -5.56 -12.42 -5.22
C LYS A 141 -6.17 -11.44 -4.23
N ALA A 142 -5.62 -11.37 -3.03
CA ALA A 142 -6.23 -10.64 -1.91
C ALA A 142 -5.52 -9.31 -1.60
N CYS A 143 -4.27 -9.14 -2.03
CA CYS A 143 -3.42 -8.03 -1.62
C CYS A 143 -3.05 -7.14 -2.81
N ILE A 144 -3.14 -5.84 -2.57
CA ILE A 144 -2.63 -4.78 -3.43
C ILE A 144 -2.12 -3.65 -2.52
N SER A 145 -1.23 -2.78 -2.99
CA SER A 145 -0.55 -1.79 -2.12
C SER A 145 -1.50 -1.07 -1.16
N TYR A 146 -2.56 -0.49 -1.68
CA TYR A 146 -3.47 0.37 -0.91
C TYR A 146 -4.40 -0.36 0.07
N ASN A 147 -4.46 -1.71 0.05
CA ASN A 147 -5.30 -2.48 0.97
C ASN A 147 -4.51 -3.26 2.02
N ILE A 148 -3.17 -3.20 1.99
CA ILE A 148 -2.33 -3.94 2.92
C ILE A 148 -1.81 -3.06 4.06
N PHE A 149 -1.74 -3.70 5.23
CA PHE A 149 -1.13 -3.17 6.44
C PHE A 149 -0.20 -4.23 6.99
N VAL A 150 1.05 -3.86 7.32
CA VAL A 150 2.07 -4.80 7.78
C VAL A 150 2.64 -4.37 9.12
N ARG A 151 2.98 -5.32 10.00
CA ARG A 151 3.77 -4.98 11.19
C ARG A 151 5.10 -4.37 10.78
N LYS A 152 5.57 -3.39 11.56
CA LYS A 152 6.88 -2.75 11.33
C LYS A 152 7.97 -3.80 11.16
N ASN A 153 8.78 -3.63 10.14
CA ASN A 153 9.78 -4.59 9.73
C ASN A 153 10.94 -3.89 9.01
N THR A 154 11.93 -4.64 8.54
CA THR A 154 13.12 -4.13 7.84
C THR A 154 13.11 -4.41 6.34
N VAL A 155 12.04 -4.99 5.81
CA VAL A 155 11.91 -5.25 4.37
C VAL A 155 11.74 -3.92 3.63
N MET A 156 12.38 -3.79 2.49
CA MET A 156 12.26 -2.65 1.60
C MET A 156 11.66 -3.10 0.27
N PHE A 157 11.02 -2.18 -0.43
CA PHE A 157 10.60 -2.43 -1.81
C PHE A 157 11.80 -2.61 -2.74
N ASP A 158 11.70 -3.52 -3.69
CA ASP A 158 12.69 -3.61 -4.78
C ASP A 158 12.49 -2.44 -5.75
N GLU A 159 13.43 -1.51 -5.77
CA GLU A 159 13.33 -0.26 -6.55
C GLU A 159 13.38 -0.47 -8.06
N ARG A 160 13.60 -1.72 -8.54
CA ARG A 160 13.49 -2.10 -9.95
C ARG A 160 12.06 -2.42 -10.35
N LEU A 161 11.15 -2.62 -9.39
CA LEU A 161 9.73 -2.94 -9.58
C LEU A 161 8.85 -1.72 -9.26
N GLY A 162 7.67 -1.66 -9.88
CA GLY A 162 6.66 -0.65 -9.59
C GLY A 162 6.61 0.52 -10.58
N VAL A 163 5.59 1.33 -10.47
CA VAL A 163 5.34 2.45 -11.39
C VAL A 163 6.54 3.41 -11.43
N GLY A 164 6.91 3.83 -12.64
CA GLY A 164 8.08 4.69 -12.88
C GLY A 164 9.36 3.92 -13.18
N THR A 165 9.32 2.58 -13.21
CA THR A 165 10.46 1.72 -13.57
C THR A 165 10.19 0.92 -14.85
N TYR A 166 11.21 0.21 -15.35
CA TYR A 166 11.05 -0.70 -16.49
C TYR A 166 10.07 -1.85 -16.16
N PHE A 167 10.13 -2.39 -14.93
CA PHE A 167 9.20 -3.42 -14.44
C PHE A 167 8.08 -2.76 -13.64
N SER A 168 7.09 -2.22 -14.34
CA SER A 168 6.11 -1.26 -13.80
C SER A 168 5.05 -1.84 -12.86
N SER A 169 5.26 -3.02 -12.25
CA SER A 169 4.33 -3.64 -11.28
C SER A 169 5.00 -4.73 -10.45
N GLY A 170 4.27 -5.27 -9.48
CA GLY A 170 4.65 -6.44 -8.67
C GLY A 170 5.47 -6.10 -7.43
N GLU A 171 5.68 -4.82 -7.16
CA GLU A 171 6.47 -4.35 -6.02
C GLU A 171 5.85 -4.72 -4.68
N GLU A 172 4.53 -4.58 -4.53
CA GLU A 172 3.81 -4.91 -3.29
C GLU A 172 3.78 -6.41 -3.04
N THR A 173 3.64 -7.20 -4.10
CA THR A 173 3.66 -8.66 -4.00
C THR A 173 5.05 -9.15 -3.61
N ASP A 174 6.11 -8.61 -4.23
CA ASP A 174 7.50 -8.91 -3.90
C ASP A 174 7.83 -8.55 -2.44
N TYR A 175 7.36 -7.37 -2.00
CA TYR A 175 7.51 -6.91 -0.62
C TYR A 175 6.86 -7.88 0.36
N LEU A 176 5.58 -8.27 0.13
CA LEU A 176 4.86 -9.21 0.99
C LEU A 176 5.49 -10.61 0.96
N TYR A 177 5.94 -11.10 -0.19
CA TYR A 177 6.63 -12.38 -0.26
C TYR A 177 7.90 -12.38 0.58
N SER A 178 8.72 -11.32 0.47
CA SER A 178 9.92 -11.16 1.29
C SER A 178 9.58 -11.05 2.77
N PHE A 179 8.52 -10.31 3.11
CA PHE A 179 8.06 -10.16 4.49
C PHE A 179 7.61 -11.50 5.10
N ILE A 180 6.75 -12.24 4.39
CA ILE A 180 6.23 -13.54 4.86
C ILE A 180 7.36 -14.53 5.09
N GLU A 181 8.35 -14.57 4.19
CA GLU A 181 9.48 -15.49 4.31
C GLU A 181 10.44 -15.13 5.42
N ASN A 182 10.80 -13.83 5.54
CA ASN A 182 11.73 -13.37 6.56
C ASN A 182 11.17 -13.53 7.98
N TYR A 183 9.87 -13.28 8.15
CA TYR A 183 9.22 -13.28 9.47
C TYR A 183 8.40 -14.54 9.74
N ARG A 184 8.29 -15.47 8.78
CA ARG A 184 7.53 -16.74 8.89
C ARG A 184 6.11 -16.53 9.42
N THR A 185 5.42 -15.55 8.89
CA THR A 185 4.12 -15.09 9.35
C THR A 185 3.02 -15.34 8.31
N CYS A 186 1.78 -15.13 8.71
CA CYS A 186 0.60 -15.13 7.85
C CYS A 186 -0.10 -13.78 7.90
N GLY A 187 -1.07 -13.60 7.01
CA GLY A 187 -1.97 -12.46 7.03
C GLY A 187 -3.35 -12.79 7.54
N PHE A 188 -4.13 -11.74 7.78
CA PHE A 188 -5.55 -11.82 8.10
C PHE A 188 -6.35 -10.89 7.18
N PHE A 189 -7.49 -11.37 6.68
CA PHE A 189 -8.37 -10.58 5.83
C PHE A 189 -9.48 -9.94 6.66
N VAL A 190 -9.54 -8.61 6.62
CA VAL A 190 -10.55 -7.81 7.31
C VAL A 190 -11.65 -7.45 6.31
N ASP A 191 -12.81 -8.06 6.42
CA ASP A 191 -13.92 -7.95 5.49
C ASP A 191 -14.98 -6.90 5.87
N ARG A 192 -14.89 -6.35 7.10
CA ARG A 192 -15.88 -5.43 7.69
C ARG A 192 -15.74 -3.97 7.23
N THR A 193 -14.69 -3.67 6.47
CA THR A 193 -14.38 -2.33 5.99
C THR A 193 -13.72 -2.38 4.63
N ALA A 194 -13.69 -1.25 3.93
CA ALA A 194 -13.14 -1.21 2.59
C ALA A 194 -12.29 0.05 2.32
N VAL A 195 -11.33 -0.12 1.41
CA VAL A 195 -10.62 0.96 0.73
C VAL A 195 -11.15 1.06 -0.70
N TYR A 196 -11.38 2.28 -1.15
CA TYR A 196 -11.86 2.57 -2.49
C TYR A 196 -10.72 3.07 -3.36
N HIS A 197 -10.67 2.58 -4.59
CA HIS A 197 -9.69 2.96 -5.60
C HIS A 197 -10.36 2.99 -6.99
N PRO A 198 -10.03 3.92 -7.89
CA PRO A 198 -10.56 3.92 -9.25
C PRO A 198 -10.29 2.60 -9.99
N ALA A 199 -11.28 2.09 -10.72
CA ALA A 199 -11.07 0.90 -11.54
C ALA A 199 -9.95 1.11 -12.55
N ASN A 200 -9.10 0.11 -12.68
CA ASN A 200 -8.00 0.15 -13.64
C ASN A 200 -8.54 -0.01 -15.07
N ASN A 201 -8.76 1.09 -15.77
CA ASN A 201 -8.99 1.09 -17.22
C ASN A 201 -7.64 0.92 -17.93
N ALA A 202 -7.13 -0.30 -17.93
CA ALA A 202 -5.85 -0.58 -18.56
C ALA A 202 -6.01 -0.66 -20.08
N ASP A 203 -5.31 0.18 -20.81
CA ASP A 203 -5.07 -0.01 -22.24
C ASP A 203 -4.03 -1.14 -22.47
N ILE A 204 -3.86 -1.55 -23.72
CA ILE A 204 -2.93 -2.64 -24.09
C ILE A 204 -1.49 -2.32 -23.66
N SER A 205 -1.06 -1.04 -23.76
CA SER A 205 0.29 -0.61 -23.37
C SER A 205 0.52 -0.79 -21.86
N LYS A 206 -0.47 -0.43 -21.05
CA LYS A 206 -0.42 -0.61 -19.59
C LYS A 206 -0.42 -2.10 -19.21
N VAL A 207 -1.24 -2.91 -19.88
CA VAL A 207 -1.27 -4.37 -19.69
C VAL A 207 0.10 -4.98 -19.99
N TYR A 208 0.72 -4.59 -21.11
CA TYR A 208 2.06 -5.07 -21.48
C TYR A 208 3.11 -4.71 -20.42
N LYS A 209 3.18 -3.45 -20.00
CA LYS A 209 4.13 -3.00 -18.96
C LYS A 209 3.94 -3.75 -17.64
N TYR A 210 2.69 -3.96 -17.22
CA TYR A 210 2.39 -4.70 -16.00
C TYR A 210 2.76 -6.18 -16.11
N SER A 211 2.59 -6.77 -17.28
CA SER A 211 3.00 -8.15 -17.54
C SER A 211 4.52 -8.34 -17.42
N LEU A 212 5.32 -7.35 -17.82
CA LEU A 212 6.78 -7.37 -17.62
C LEU A 212 7.15 -7.38 -16.14
N GLY A 213 6.51 -6.54 -15.33
CA GLY A 213 6.71 -6.51 -13.88
C GLY A 213 6.32 -7.84 -13.23
N PHE A 214 5.16 -8.39 -13.62
CA PHE A 214 4.73 -9.71 -13.15
C PHE A 214 5.71 -10.82 -13.53
N ALA A 215 6.22 -10.84 -14.76
CA ALA A 215 7.22 -11.81 -15.20
C ALA A 215 8.54 -11.67 -14.41
N ALA A 216 8.98 -10.45 -14.13
CA ALA A 216 10.15 -10.18 -13.30
C ALA A 216 9.97 -10.69 -11.86
N LEU A 217 8.80 -10.47 -11.28
CA LEU A 217 8.41 -11.00 -9.96
C LEU A 217 8.47 -12.54 -9.95
N GLN A 218 7.85 -13.20 -10.92
CA GLN A 218 7.83 -14.66 -11.01
C GLN A 218 9.24 -15.23 -11.14
N LYS A 219 10.08 -14.63 -12.00
CA LYS A 219 11.49 -15.02 -12.14
C LYS A 219 12.27 -14.84 -10.84
N LYS A 220 12.06 -13.72 -10.14
CA LYS A 220 12.68 -13.46 -8.84
C LYS A 220 12.25 -14.49 -7.81
N ASP A 221 10.96 -14.81 -7.72
CA ASP A 221 10.41 -15.79 -6.79
C ASP A 221 10.96 -17.20 -7.08
N TRP A 222 11.09 -17.56 -8.33
CA TRP A 222 11.70 -18.84 -8.74
C TRP A 222 13.18 -18.92 -8.37
N ILE A 223 13.99 -17.92 -8.73
CA ILE A 223 15.44 -17.93 -8.54
C ILE A 223 15.83 -17.72 -7.08
N MET A 224 15.30 -16.67 -6.46
CA MET A 224 15.75 -16.18 -5.15
C MET A 224 15.07 -16.94 -4.00
N ARG A 225 13.81 -17.32 -4.19
CA ARG A 225 13.00 -17.97 -3.16
C ARG A 225 12.81 -19.48 -3.41
N ARG A 226 13.47 -20.02 -4.48
CA ARG A 226 13.40 -21.44 -4.85
C ARG A 226 11.98 -21.98 -4.98
N ASN A 227 11.05 -21.15 -5.41
CA ASN A 227 9.66 -21.54 -5.61
C ASN A 227 9.46 -22.16 -7.00
N TYR A 228 9.77 -23.46 -7.13
CA TYR A 228 9.67 -24.20 -8.38
C TYR A 228 8.23 -24.40 -8.92
N LYS A 229 7.20 -23.92 -8.19
CA LYS A 229 5.80 -23.94 -8.62
C LYS A 229 5.36 -22.62 -9.26
N ALA A 230 6.23 -21.62 -9.35
CA ALA A 230 5.91 -20.31 -9.91
C ALA A 230 5.95 -20.27 -11.45
N LEU A 231 6.39 -21.36 -12.09
CA LEU A 231 6.33 -21.61 -13.54
C LEU A 231 5.18 -22.55 -13.86
#